data_715fb32bced2aaad3c62af9b07844d06
#
_entry.id   715fb32bced2aaad3c62af9b07844d06
#
_cell.length_a   1.000
_cell.length_b   1.000
_cell.length_c   1.000
_cell.angle_alpha   90.00
_cell.angle_beta   90.00
_cell.angle_gamma   90.00
#
_symmetry.space_group_name_H-M   'P 1'
#
loop_
_entity.id
_entity.type
_entity.pdbx_description
1 polymer ?
#
loop_
_entity_poly.entity_id
_entity_poly.type
_entity_poly.pdbx_seq_one_letter_code
_entity_poly.pdbx_strand_id
1 'polypeptide(L)'
;MCKIAICDDCEADRIYISAEVSKWAKTSRKNVNIRTFSSAESFLFCYSAEKDFDILLLDVEMGDMDGVTLAKILRKENDSVQIVFITGYSDYISEGYDVAALHYLMKPIKEEKLFSVLDRALKKLSENEKTLTLETGGETVRVPLYKIKYVDVFGNYVTVHADKDITVKMTLGAMEKELDGRFFRVGRSAVVNLSQISRVSKTEIKLSDGTSLPLPRGAYESVNRAIIGRGIEK
;
A
#
# COMPACT_ATOMS: atom_id res chain seq x y z
N MET A 1 15.73 6.08 -6.57
CA MET A 1 16.35 4.72 -6.64
C MET A 1 15.54 3.83 -5.74
N CYS A 2 14.96 2.75 -6.26
CA CYS A 2 14.13 1.83 -5.47
C CYS A 2 15.02 0.85 -4.68
N LYS A 3 14.80 0.72 -3.38
CA LYS A 3 15.55 -0.19 -2.50
C LYS A 3 14.77 -1.47 -2.27
N ILE A 4 15.33 -2.59 -2.69
CA ILE A 4 14.71 -3.92 -2.62
C ILE A 4 15.50 -4.78 -1.64
N ALA A 5 14.82 -5.29 -0.61
CA ALA A 5 15.38 -6.32 0.26
C ALA A 5 14.89 -7.69 -0.18
N ILE A 6 15.78 -8.68 -0.15
CA ILE A 6 15.50 -10.10 -0.37
C ILE A 6 15.89 -10.82 0.91
N CYS A 7 14.94 -11.46 1.56
CA CYS A 7 15.16 -12.18 2.81
C CYS A 7 14.73 -13.63 2.63
N ASP A 8 15.69 -14.56 2.73
CA ASP A 8 15.53 -15.99 2.47
C ASP A 8 16.74 -16.70 3.08
N ASP A 9 16.58 -17.80 3.79
CA ASP A 9 17.68 -18.51 4.43
C ASP A 9 18.50 -19.36 3.45
N CYS A 10 17.90 -19.76 2.30
CA CYS A 10 18.57 -20.47 1.23
C CYS A 10 19.42 -19.53 0.37
N GLU A 11 20.76 -19.72 0.36
CA GLU A 11 21.67 -18.90 -0.43
C GLU A 11 21.42 -18.99 -1.94
N ALA A 12 21.08 -20.19 -2.43
CA ALA A 12 20.81 -20.39 -3.86
C ALA A 12 19.59 -19.59 -4.32
N ASP A 13 18.53 -19.53 -3.49
CA ASP A 13 17.33 -18.76 -3.76
C ASP A 13 17.61 -17.25 -3.74
N ARG A 14 18.38 -16.76 -2.75
CA ARG A 14 18.82 -15.36 -2.71
C ARG A 14 19.57 -14.94 -3.97
N ILE A 15 20.51 -15.78 -4.43
CA ILE A 15 21.29 -15.52 -5.67
C ILE A 15 20.37 -15.50 -6.87
N TYR A 16 19.49 -16.50 -7.01
CA TYR A 16 18.54 -16.59 -8.11
C TYR A 16 17.59 -15.37 -8.17
N ILE A 17 16.94 -15.07 -7.05
CA ILE A 17 16.00 -13.94 -6.96
C ILE A 17 16.72 -12.62 -7.25
N SER A 18 17.92 -12.42 -6.71
CA SER A 18 18.73 -11.22 -6.95
C SER A 18 19.09 -11.06 -8.44
N ALA A 19 19.44 -12.15 -9.11
CA ALA A 19 19.73 -12.17 -10.55
C ALA A 19 18.50 -11.79 -11.38
N GLU A 20 17.32 -12.36 -11.06
CA GLU A 20 16.06 -12.06 -11.75
C GLU A 20 15.61 -10.60 -11.52
N VAL A 21 15.71 -10.09 -10.29
CA VAL A 21 15.42 -8.67 -9.99
C VAL A 21 16.36 -7.74 -10.75
N SER A 22 17.66 -8.10 -10.85
CA SER A 22 18.64 -7.32 -11.61
C SER A 22 18.34 -7.34 -13.13
N LYS A 23 17.87 -8.46 -13.65
CA LYS A 23 17.45 -8.61 -15.05
C LYS A 23 16.22 -7.75 -15.34
N TRP A 24 15.19 -7.82 -14.45
CA TRP A 24 14.02 -6.96 -14.53
C TRP A 24 14.38 -5.47 -14.51
N ALA A 25 15.26 -5.05 -13.59
CA ALA A 25 15.68 -3.67 -13.48
C ALA A 25 16.33 -3.14 -14.75
N LYS A 26 17.21 -3.95 -15.38
CA LYS A 26 17.86 -3.63 -16.67
C LYS A 26 16.84 -3.51 -17.80
N THR A 27 15.95 -4.49 -17.93
CA THR A 27 14.92 -4.53 -18.99
C THR A 27 13.94 -3.36 -18.87
N SER A 28 13.51 -3.05 -17.66
CA SER A 28 12.57 -1.95 -17.35
C SER A 28 13.25 -0.58 -17.21
N ARG A 29 14.59 -0.50 -17.38
CA ARG A 29 15.38 0.73 -17.20
C ARG A 29 15.15 1.40 -15.84
N LYS A 30 15.03 0.59 -14.79
CA LYS A 30 14.82 1.06 -13.42
C LYS A 30 16.14 1.07 -12.66
N ASN A 31 16.33 2.10 -11.82
CA ASN A 31 17.46 2.16 -10.92
C ASN A 31 17.07 1.53 -9.57
N VAL A 32 17.68 0.39 -9.25
CA VAL A 32 17.40 -0.38 -8.03
C VAL A 32 18.68 -0.61 -7.22
N ASN A 33 18.50 -0.68 -5.89
CA ASN A 33 19.52 -1.15 -4.96
C ASN A 33 18.99 -2.42 -4.29
N ILE A 34 19.70 -3.55 -4.47
CA ILE A 34 19.29 -4.84 -3.96
C ILE A 34 20.19 -5.19 -2.77
N ARG A 35 19.57 -5.54 -1.64
CA ARG A 35 20.25 -6.09 -0.46
C ARG A 35 19.65 -7.43 -0.11
N THR A 36 20.51 -8.39 0.22
CA THR A 36 20.11 -9.75 0.58
C THR A 36 20.37 -10.02 2.06
N PHE A 37 19.49 -10.76 2.70
CA PHE A 37 19.53 -11.13 4.12
C PHE A 37 19.24 -12.61 4.24
N SER A 38 20.02 -13.30 5.09
CA SER A 38 19.90 -14.74 5.32
C SER A 38 18.94 -15.09 6.45
N SER A 39 18.37 -14.10 7.14
CA SER A 39 17.37 -14.31 8.18
C SER A 39 16.56 -13.05 8.46
N ALA A 40 15.42 -13.21 9.09
CA ALA A 40 14.56 -12.10 9.52
C ALA A 40 15.29 -11.16 10.52
N GLU A 41 16.07 -11.73 11.42
CA GLU A 41 16.83 -10.99 12.43
C GLU A 41 17.92 -10.13 11.78
N SER A 42 18.63 -10.66 10.77
CA SER A 42 19.66 -9.91 10.03
C SER A 42 19.05 -8.73 9.27
N PHE A 43 17.85 -8.91 8.73
CA PHE A 43 17.10 -7.82 8.12
C PHE A 43 16.67 -6.78 9.16
N LEU A 44 16.06 -7.18 10.29
CA LEU A 44 15.61 -6.26 11.34
C LEU A 44 16.77 -5.45 11.93
N PHE A 45 17.93 -6.08 12.13
CA PHE A 45 19.13 -5.38 12.59
C PHE A 45 19.52 -4.25 11.63
N CYS A 46 19.51 -4.53 10.31
CA CYS A 46 19.75 -3.50 9.30
C CYS A 46 18.65 -2.46 9.28
N TYR A 47 17.39 -2.89 9.30
CA TYR A 47 16.23 -2.02 9.22
C TYR A 47 16.12 -1.04 10.40
N SER A 48 16.63 -1.42 11.58
CA SER A 48 16.67 -0.52 12.75
C SER A 48 17.52 0.73 12.52
N ALA A 49 18.55 0.62 11.69
CA ALA A 49 19.43 1.73 11.33
C ALA A 49 19.00 2.46 10.04
N GLU A 50 18.37 1.76 9.10
CA GLU A 50 18.07 2.23 7.76
C GLU A 50 16.66 1.78 7.34
N LYS A 51 15.64 2.60 7.66
CA LYS A 51 14.20 2.27 7.48
C LYS A 51 13.66 2.59 6.07
N ASP A 52 14.47 2.57 5.04
CA ASP A 52 14.11 3.11 3.72
C ASP A 52 14.00 2.06 2.60
N PHE A 53 13.62 0.83 2.94
CA PHE A 53 13.29 -0.18 1.95
C PHE A 53 11.89 0.04 1.36
N ASP A 54 11.79 -0.08 0.02
CA ASP A 54 10.56 0.10 -0.74
C ASP A 54 9.84 -1.21 -0.98
N ILE A 55 10.58 -2.28 -1.29
CA ILE A 55 10.06 -3.62 -1.58
C ILE A 55 10.81 -4.64 -0.75
N LEU A 56 10.08 -5.57 -0.14
CA LEU A 56 10.61 -6.72 0.58
C LEU A 56 10.12 -8.00 -0.09
N LEU A 57 11.06 -8.75 -0.68
CA LEU A 57 10.85 -10.10 -1.17
C LEU A 57 11.23 -11.06 -0.04
N LEU A 58 10.29 -11.82 0.47
CA LEU A 58 10.39 -12.46 1.76
C LEU A 58 9.99 -13.93 1.69
N ASP A 59 10.90 -14.84 2.04
CA ASP A 59 10.50 -16.22 2.28
C ASP A 59 9.66 -16.31 3.55
N VAL A 60 8.75 -17.25 3.59
CA VAL A 60 7.92 -17.53 4.76
C VAL A 60 8.72 -18.36 5.78
N GLU A 61 9.34 -19.44 5.35
CA GLU A 61 10.12 -20.31 6.25
C GLU A 61 11.59 -19.88 6.30
N MET A 62 12.00 -19.33 7.43
CA MET A 62 13.38 -18.91 7.71
C MET A 62 13.68 -19.11 9.18
N GLY A 63 14.60 -20.03 9.50
CA GLY A 63 15.21 -20.18 10.83
C GLY A 63 14.27 -19.94 12.03
N ASP A 64 14.72 -19.11 12.99
CA ASP A 64 14.00 -18.89 14.26
C ASP A 64 12.80 -17.95 14.11
N MET A 65 12.88 -16.93 13.23
CA MET A 65 11.78 -16.02 12.94
C MET A 65 11.28 -16.23 11.51
N ASP A 66 9.99 -16.59 11.35
CA ASP A 66 9.36 -16.73 10.06
C ASP A 66 9.09 -15.38 9.39
N GLY A 67 8.88 -15.42 8.04
CA GLY A 67 8.64 -14.22 7.25
C GLY A 67 7.31 -13.52 7.57
N VAL A 68 6.30 -14.25 8.02
CA VAL A 68 5.00 -13.66 8.39
C VAL A 68 5.14 -12.84 9.67
N THR A 69 5.88 -13.36 10.65
CA THR A 69 6.20 -12.64 11.89
C THR A 69 6.99 -11.36 11.59
N LEU A 70 8.02 -11.45 10.72
CA LEU A 70 8.75 -10.28 10.24
C LEU A 70 7.84 -9.25 9.58
N ALA A 71 6.96 -9.68 8.69
CA ALA A 71 6.01 -8.80 8.02
C ALA A 71 5.06 -8.10 9.01
N LYS A 72 4.56 -8.82 10.03
CA LYS A 72 3.73 -8.25 11.11
C LYS A 72 4.47 -7.18 11.91
N ILE A 73 5.77 -7.39 12.21
CA ILE A 73 6.61 -6.39 12.89
C ILE A 73 6.74 -5.14 12.01
N LEU A 74 7.08 -5.31 10.74
CA LEU A 74 7.24 -4.19 9.80
C LEU A 74 5.96 -3.37 9.64
N ARG A 75 4.80 -4.00 9.55
CA ARG A 75 3.52 -3.31 9.39
C ARG A 75 3.15 -2.39 10.55
N LYS A 76 3.64 -2.67 11.76
CA LYS A 76 3.46 -1.77 12.91
C LYS A 76 4.19 -0.43 12.75
N GLU A 77 5.28 -0.42 11.97
CA GLU A 77 6.14 0.75 11.80
C GLU A 77 6.04 1.38 10.41
N ASN A 78 5.73 0.59 9.37
CA ASN A 78 5.76 1.04 7.98
C ASN A 78 4.69 0.36 7.12
N ASP A 79 3.64 1.13 6.78
CA ASP A 79 2.55 0.68 5.92
C ASP A 79 2.88 0.80 4.43
N SER A 80 3.93 1.54 4.05
CA SER A 80 4.24 1.86 2.66
C SER A 80 5.08 0.81 1.97
N VAL A 81 5.92 0.03 2.69
CA VAL A 81 6.76 -1.01 2.11
C VAL A 81 5.90 -2.08 1.42
N GLN A 82 6.26 -2.44 0.19
CA GLN A 82 5.56 -3.47 -0.54
C GLN A 82 6.14 -4.84 -0.21
N ILE A 83 5.34 -5.68 0.47
CA ILE A 83 5.76 -7.04 0.86
C ILE A 83 5.27 -8.03 -0.18
N VAL A 84 6.17 -8.85 -0.68
CA VAL A 84 5.90 -9.98 -1.58
C VAL A 84 6.48 -11.23 -0.94
N PHE A 85 5.65 -12.20 -0.65
CA PHE A 85 6.12 -13.49 -0.19
C PHE A 85 6.56 -14.36 -1.36
N ILE A 86 7.69 -15.06 -1.19
CA ILE A 86 8.26 -16.00 -2.16
C ILE A 86 8.57 -17.29 -1.41
N THR A 87 7.72 -18.31 -1.52
CA THR A 87 7.82 -19.50 -0.67
C THR A 87 7.45 -20.78 -1.41
N GLY A 88 7.94 -21.91 -0.91
CA GLY A 88 7.53 -23.25 -1.37
C GLY A 88 6.19 -23.73 -0.78
N TYR A 89 5.62 -23.00 0.18
CA TYR A 89 4.47 -23.45 0.97
C TYR A 89 3.23 -22.62 0.68
N SER A 90 2.13 -23.31 0.34
CA SER A 90 0.83 -22.68 0.01
C SER A 90 -0.01 -22.34 1.23
N ASP A 91 0.26 -22.95 2.39
CA ASP A 91 -0.63 -22.91 3.55
C ASP A 91 -0.68 -21.55 4.26
N TYR A 92 0.34 -20.72 4.05
CA TYR A 92 0.47 -19.39 4.64
C TYR A 92 -0.20 -18.26 3.85
N ILE A 93 -0.89 -18.58 2.74
CA ILE A 93 -1.55 -17.54 1.91
C ILE A 93 -2.60 -16.76 2.71
N SER A 94 -3.31 -17.42 3.63
CA SER A 94 -4.31 -16.77 4.49
C SER A 94 -3.71 -15.73 5.45
N GLU A 95 -2.52 -15.98 5.98
CA GLU A 95 -1.86 -15.04 6.91
C GLU A 95 -1.28 -13.79 6.21
N GLY A 96 -1.06 -13.86 4.91
CA GLY A 96 -0.62 -12.72 4.12
C GLY A 96 -1.66 -11.61 4.00
N TYR A 97 -2.94 -11.92 4.18
CA TYR A 97 -4.00 -10.91 4.24
C TYR A 97 -3.85 -9.99 5.44
N ASP A 98 -3.42 -10.50 6.59
CA ASP A 98 -3.27 -9.74 7.83
C ASP A 98 -2.15 -8.68 7.74
N VAL A 99 -1.15 -8.92 6.88
CA VAL A 99 -0.01 -8.00 6.67
C VAL A 99 -0.14 -7.17 5.40
N ALA A 100 -1.29 -7.22 4.72
CA ALA A 100 -1.53 -6.54 3.45
C ALA A 100 -0.39 -6.78 2.44
N ALA A 101 0.04 -8.06 2.29
CA ALA A 101 1.04 -8.42 1.31
C ALA A 101 0.56 -8.09 -0.11
N LEU A 102 1.46 -7.59 -0.95
CA LEU A 102 1.15 -7.25 -2.33
C LEU A 102 0.86 -8.50 -3.16
N HIS A 103 1.61 -9.56 -2.92
CA HIS A 103 1.47 -10.82 -3.64
C HIS A 103 2.15 -11.99 -2.94
N TYR A 104 1.77 -13.21 -3.35
CA TYR A 104 2.40 -14.48 -3.03
C TYR A 104 2.94 -15.13 -4.31
N LEU A 105 4.22 -15.46 -4.34
CA LEU A 105 4.87 -16.19 -5.40
C LEU A 105 5.31 -17.57 -4.90
N MET A 106 4.88 -18.61 -5.60
CA MET A 106 5.30 -19.97 -5.29
C MET A 106 6.65 -20.29 -5.93
N LYS A 107 7.55 -20.91 -5.17
CA LYS A 107 8.78 -21.51 -5.70
C LYS A 107 8.44 -22.81 -6.47
N PRO A 108 9.06 -23.09 -7.65
CA PRO A 108 10.02 -22.27 -8.34
C PRO A 108 9.38 -21.06 -9.02
N ILE A 109 10.02 -19.90 -8.87
CA ILE A 109 9.50 -18.62 -9.35
C ILE A 109 9.58 -18.57 -10.88
N LYS A 110 8.48 -18.18 -11.53
CA LYS A 110 8.48 -17.85 -12.96
C LYS A 110 8.88 -16.39 -13.15
N GLU A 111 9.87 -16.15 -14.02
CA GLU A 111 10.38 -14.81 -14.35
C GLU A 111 9.25 -13.82 -14.64
N GLU A 112 8.33 -14.18 -15.54
CA GLU A 112 7.22 -13.31 -15.96
C GLU A 112 6.34 -12.87 -14.78
N LYS A 113 6.10 -13.79 -13.82
CA LYS A 113 5.31 -13.48 -12.64
C LYS A 113 6.05 -12.54 -11.70
N LEU A 114 7.35 -12.78 -11.46
CA LEU A 114 8.16 -11.89 -10.62
C LEU A 114 8.19 -10.48 -11.20
N PHE A 115 8.43 -10.35 -12.51
CA PHE A 115 8.48 -9.07 -13.21
C PHE A 115 7.16 -8.32 -13.11
N SER A 116 6.03 -8.99 -13.34
CA SER A 116 4.70 -8.41 -13.20
C SER A 116 4.43 -7.90 -11.77
N VAL A 117 4.86 -8.66 -10.75
CA VAL A 117 4.69 -8.27 -9.35
C VAL A 117 5.57 -7.08 -8.97
N LEU A 118 6.82 -7.02 -9.47
CA LEU A 118 7.71 -5.88 -9.25
C LEU A 118 7.19 -4.61 -9.93
N ASP A 119 6.65 -4.69 -11.15
CA ASP A 119 6.02 -3.56 -11.82
C ASP A 119 4.80 -3.05 -11.03
N ARG A 120 3.99 -3.97 -10.50
CA ARG A 120 2.85 -3.62 -9.64
C ARG A 120 3.31 -2.98 -8.32
N ALA A 121 4.41 -3.46 -7.73
CA ALA A 121 5.00 -2.86 -6.53
C ALA A 121 5.44 -1.42 -6.79
N LEU A 122 6.16 -1.16 -7.89
CA LEU A 122 6.58 0.19 -8.27
C LEU A 122 5.39 1.12 -8.54
N LYS A 123 4.35 0.62 -9.23
CA LYS A 123 3.13 1.41 -9.47
C LYS A 123 2.50 1.83 -8.14
N LYS A 124 2.38 0.90 -7.19
CA LYS A 124 1.79 1.17 -5.88
C LYS A 124 2.64 2.13 -5.04
N LEU A 125 3.98 2.02 -5.11
CA LEU A 125 4.90 2.96 -4.48
C LEU A 125 4.73 4.37 -5.06
N SER A 126 4.68 4.51 -6.38
CA SER A 126 4.49 5.82 -7.03
C SER A 126 3.14 6.45 -6.71
N GLU A 127 2.10 5.64 -6.51
CA GLU A 127 0.79 6.11 -6.02
C GLU A 127 0.88 6.59 -4.57
N ASN A 128 1.69 5.94 -3.73
CA ASN A 128 1.89 6.32 -2.34
C ASN A 128 2.75 7.58 -2.18
N GLU A 129 3.64 7.88 -3.12
CA GLU A 129 4.43 9.12 -3.13
C GLU A 129 3.58 10.37 -3.40
N LYS A 130 2.38 10.24 -3.99
CA LYS A 130 1.50 11.39 -4.21
C LYS A 130 1.04 11.97 -2.89
N THR A 131 1.25 13.28 -2.74
CA THR A 131 0.88 14.02 -1.53
C THR A 131 -0.09 15.14 -1.87
N LEU A 132 -1.08 15.35 -0.99
CA LEU A 132 -1.90 16.55 -0.95
C LEU A 132 -1.16 17.62 -0.13
N THR A 133 -1.01 18.81 -0.70
CA THR A 133 -0.40 19.95 0.00
C THR A 133 -1.50 20.93 0.41
N LEU A 134 -1.58 21.21 1.70
CA LEU A 134 -2.61 22.08 2.30
C LEU A 134 -1.97 23.25 3.05
N GLU A 135 -2.56 24.43 2.93
CA GLU A 135 -2.19 25.60 3.72
C GLU A 135 -3.24 25.82 4.81
N THR A 136 -2.83 25.73 6.07
CA THR A 136 -3.68 25.95 7.23
C THR A 136 -2.93 26.60 8.38
N GLY A 137 -3.53 27.60 9.02
CA GLY A 137 -2.92 28.28 10.17
C GLY A 137 -1.58 28.96 9.89
N GLY A 138 -1.26 29.28 8.62
CA GLY A 138 0.04 29.85 8.22
C GLY A 138 1.14 28.78 8.02
N GLU A 139 0.78 27.51 8.07
CA GLU A 139 1.69 26.38 7.84
C GLU A 139 1.30 25.64 6.56
N THR A 140 2.30 25.07 5.89
CA THR A 140 2.09 24.14 4.76
C THR A 140 2.21 22.71 5.26
N VAL A 141 1.12 21.94 5.16
CA VAL A 141 1.07 20.53 5.56
C VAL A 141 0.99 19.64 4.32
N ARG A 142 1.84 18.62 4.26
CA ARG A 142 1.83 17.61 3.18
C ARG A 142 1.27 16.29 3.72
N VAL A 143 0.20 15.81 3.10
CA VAL A 143 -0.49 14.58 3.49
C VAL A 143 -0.38 13.55 2.36
N PRO A 144 0.25 12.40 2.57
CA PRO A 144 0.25 11.33 1.57
C PRO A 144 -1.18 10.90 1.24
N LEU A 145 -1.54 10.85 -0.05
CA LEU A 145 -2.90 10.53 -0.46
C LEU A 145 -3.37 9.17 0.05
N TYR A 146 -2.48 8.18 0.16
CA TYR A 146 -2.85 6.85 0.67
C TYR A 146 -3.26 6.84 2.14
N LYS A 147 -2.84 7.84 2.94
CA LYS A 147 -3.22 8.00 4.34
C LYS A 147 -4.57 8.69 4.53
N ILE A 148 -5.07 9.37 3.49
CA ILE A 148 -6.37 10.05 3.57
C ILE A 148 -7.47 9.00 3.47
N LYS A 149 -8.31 8.94 4.49
CA LYS A 149 -9.44 8.02 4.61
C LYS A 149 -10.65 8.55 3.86
N TYR A 150 -11.01 9.79 4.15
CA TYR A 150 -12.09 10.53 3.50
C TYR A 150 -11.88 12.02 3.70
N VAL A 151 -12.66 12.78 2.98
CA VAL A 151 -12.72 14.24 3.10
C VAL A 151 -14.18 14.62 3.21
N ASP A 152 -14.53 15.52 4.11
CA ASP A 152 -15.86 16.06 4.21
C ASP A 152 -15.88 17.59 4.22
N VAL A 153 -17.08 18.17 4.08
CA VAL A 153 -17.28 19.61 4.11
C VAL A 153 -18.35 20.00 5.10
N PHE A 154 -18.03 20.99 5.91
CA PHE A 154 -18.98 21.66 6.79
C PHE A 154 -18.92 23.18 6.56
N GLY A 155 -20.00 23.77 6.09
CA GLY A 155 -20.04 25.18 5.70
C GLY A 155 -19.05 25.47 4.57
N ASN A 156 -18.06 26.34 4.85
CA ASN A 156 -17.01 26.74 3.90
C ASN A 156 -15.65 26.05 4.21
N TYR A 157 -15.67 25.05 5.05
CA TYR A 157 -14.47 24.35 5.49
C TYR A 157 -14.49 22.89 5.05
N VAL A 158 -13.39 22.44 4.51
CA VAL A 158 -13.14 21.04 4.16
C VAL A 158 -12.20 20.46 5.20
N THR A 159 -12.55 19.28 5.73
CA THR A 159 -11.70 18.51 6.64
C THR A 159 -11.17 17.28 5.93
N VAL A 160 -9.86 17.12 5.92
CA VAL A 160 -9.15 15.94 5.42
C VAL A 160 -8.89 15.03 6.62
N HIS A 161 -9.49 13.85 6.61
CA HIS A 161 -9.36 12.84 7.66
C HIS A 161 -8.26 11.84 7.28
N ALA A 162 -7.14 11.93 8.00
CA ALA A 162 -5.96 11.08 7.85
C ALA A 162 -5.50 10.56 9.23
N ASP A 163 -4.18 10.52 9.49
CA ASP A 163 -3.64 10.24 10.84
C ASP A 163 -4.02 11.37 11.82
N LYS A 164 -4.11 12.59 11.30
CA LYS A 164 -4.63 13.78 11.99
C LYS A 164 -5.60 14.49 11.06
N ASP A 165 -6.65 15.06 11.62
CA ASP A 165 -7.60 15.86 10.88
C ASP A 165 -7.02 17.23 10.54
N ILE A 166 -7.16 17.65 9.28
CA ILE A 166 -6.67 18.93 8.78
C ILE A 166 -7.83 19.65 8.12
N THR A 167 -8.17 20.82 8.67
CA THR A 167 -9.29 21.63 8.16
C THR A 167 -8.77 22.85 7.42
N VAL A 168 -9.27 23.06 6.20
CA VAL A 168 -8.91 24.17 5.33
C VAL A 168 -10.14 24.88 4.79
N LYS A 169 -10.01 26.19 4.53
CA LYS A 169 -11.12 26.97 3.93
C LYS A 169 -11.08 26.82 2.42
N MET A 170 -11.87 25.90 1.88
CA MET A 170 -12.02 25.68 0.44
C MET A 170 -13.31 24.95 0.13
N THR A 171 -13.65 24.81 -1.15
CA THR A 171 -14.81 24.02 -1.57
C THR A 171 -14.45 22.55 -1.74
N LEU A 172 -15.39 21.65 -1.50
CA LEU A 172 -15.18 20.22 -1.72
C LEU A 172 -14.84 19.90 -3.19
N GLY A 173 -15.39 20.65 -4.14
CA GLY A 173 -15.07 20.47 -5.57
C GLY A 173 -13.66 20.94 -5.94
N ALA A 174 -13.09 21.93 -5.23
CA ALA A 174 -11.69 22.30 -5.39
C ALA A 174 -10.78 21.22 -4.81
N MET A 175 -11.09 20.71 -3.61
CA MET A 175 -10.36 19.61 -2.99
C MET A 175 -10.37 18.36 -3.87
N GLU A 176 -11.49 18.00 -4.48
CA GLU A 176 -11.63 16.82 -5.33
C GLU A 176 -10.67 16.84 -6.53
N LYS A 177 -10.32 18.02 -7.05
CA LYS A 177 -9.35 18.17 -8.16
C LYS A 177 -7.90 17.87 -7.75
N GLU A 178 -7.58 18.04 -6.47
CA GLU A 178 -6.26 17.72 -5.90
C GLU A 178 -6.11 16.23 -5.56
N LEU A 179 -7.23 15.51 -5.52
CA LEU A 179 -7.27 14.08 -5.25
C LEU A 179 -7.17 13.27 -6.54
N ASP A 180 -6.72 12.03 -6.44
CA ASP A 180 -6.61 11.15 -7.61
C ASP A 180 -7.76 10.13 -7.70
N GLY A 181 -7.72 9.24 -8.69
CA GLY A 181 -8.75 8.23 -8.94
C GLY A 181 -9.01 7.23 -7.79
N ARG A 182 -8.26 7.30 -6.68
CA ARG A 182 -8.57 6.54 -5.45
C ARG A 182 -9.79 7.09 -4.73
N PHE A 183 -10.15 8.33 -5.01
CA PHE A 183 -11.20 9.04 -4.28
C PHE A 183 -12.49 9.10 -5.08
N PHE A 184 -13.59 8.86 -4.42
CA PHE A 184 -14.93 8.88 -5.00
C PHE A 184 -15.86 9.78 -4.21
N ARG A 185 -16.56 10.67 -4.92
CA ARG A 185 -17.52 11.58 -4.29
C ARG A 185 -18.79 10.87 -3.87
N VAL A 186 -19.09 10.96 -2.58
CA VAL A 186 -20.28 10.37 -1.97
C VAL A 186 -21.26 11.49 -1.61
N GLY A 187 -22.17 11.79 -2.52
CA GLY A 187 -23.16 12.85 -2.32
C GLY A 187 -22.58 14.26 -2.39
N ARG A 188 -23.13 15.17 -1.58
CA ARG A 188 -22.80 16.61 -1.63
C ARG A 188 -21.66 17.00 -0.70
N SER A 189 -21.45 16.22 0.36
CA SER A 189 -20.64 16.64 1.50
C SER A 189 -19.40 15.79 1.76
N ALA A 190 -19.17 14.68 1.04
CA ALA A 190 -18.04 13.82 1.30
C ALA A 190 -17.41 13.23 0.03
N VAL A 191 -16.11 12.99 0.11
CA VAL A 191 -15.31 12.23 -0.85
C VAL A 191 -14.57 11.14 -0.07
N VAL A 192 -14.71 9.88 -0.46
CA VAL A 192 -14.13 8.74 0.25
C VAL A 192 -13.00 8.09 -0.54
N ASN A 193 -11.97 7.65 0.14
CA ASN A 193 -10.92 6.83 -0.45
C ASN A 193 -11.42 5.39 -0.58
N LEU A 194 -11.63 4.94 -1.81
CA LEU A 194 -12.13 3.60 -2.13
C LEU A 194 -11.24 2.48 -1.57
N SER A 195 -9.93 2.72 -1.42
CA SER A 195 -8.98 1.75 -0.87
C SER A 195 -9.14 1.55 0.65
N GLN A 196 -9.80 2.48 1.33
CA GLN A 196 -10.04 2.44 2.77
C GLN A 196 -11.41 1.85 3.14
N ILE A 197 -12.22 1.49 2.15
CA ILE A 197 -13.54 0.93 2.39
C ILE A 197 -13.43 -0.56 2.71
N SER A 198 -13.94 -0.95 3.89
CA SER A 198 -14.05 -2.36 4.29
C SER A 198 -15.41 -2.96 3.93
N ARG A 199 -16.49 -2.15 3.97
CA ARG A 199 -17.85 -2.61 3.69
C ARG A 199 -18.73 -1.45 3.22
N VAL A 200 -19.65 -1.74 2.31
CA VAL A 200 -20.72 -0.80 1.89
C VAL A 200 -22.08 -1.44 2.10
N SER A 201 -23.00 -0.73 2.72
CA SER A 201 -24.41 -1.08 2.83
C SER A 201 -25.27 -0.03 2.11
N LYS A 202 -26.59 -0.20 2.08
CA LYS A 202 -27.50 0.79 1.47
C LYS A 202 -27.55 2.14 2.22
N THR A 203 -27.10 2.16 3.46
CA THR A 203 -27.21 3.33 4.36
C THR A 203 -25.87 3.87 4.86
N GLU A 204 -24.80 3.09 4.76
CA GLU A 204 -23.48 3.49 5.28
C GLU A 204 -22.33 2.87 4.50
N ILE A 205 -21.17 3.54 4.58
CA ILE A 205 -19.86 3.04 4.19
C ILE A 205 -19.07 2.83 5.48
N LYS A 206 -18.51 1.63 5.68
CA LYS A 206 -17.60 1.33 6.77
C LYS A 206 -16.17 1.29 6.27
N LEU A 207 -15.29 2.05 6.92
CA LEU A 207 -13.86 2.09 6.61
C LEU A 207 -13.09 1.00 7.38
N SER A 208 -11.87 0.75 6.98
CA SER A 208 -10.99 -0.28 7.57
C SER A 208 -10.64 -0.02 9.02
N ASP A 209 -10.63 1.25 9.46
CA ASP A 209 -10.40 1.67 10.85
C ASP A 209 -11.67 1.62 11.72
N GLY A 210 -12.81 1.17 11.17
CA GLY A 210 -14.09 1.11 11.85
C GLY A 210 -14.96 2.37 11.73
N THR A 211 -14.46 3.46 11.15
CA THR A 211 -15.25 4.68 10.91
C THR A 211 -16.42 4.38 10.00
N SER A 212 -17.62 4.88 10.33
CA SER A 212 -18.84 4.77 9.52
C SER A 212 -19.23 6.12 8.95
N LEU A 213 -19.43 6.17 7.64
CA LEU A 213 -19.92 7.35 6.92
C LEU A 213 -21.33 7.10 6.40
N PRO A 214 -22.27 8.04 6.54
CA PRO A 214 -23.61 7.88 6.02
C PRO A 214 -23.61 7.85 4.50
N LEU A 215 -24.33 6.90 3.90
CA LEU A 215 -24.47 6.79 2.46
C LEU A 215 -25.80 7.43 2.02
N PRO A 216 -25.77 8.47 1.18
CA PRO A 216 -26.99 9.07 0.63
C PRO A 216 -27.85 8.06 -0.14
N ARG A 217 -29.18 8.24 -0.10
CA ARG A 217 -30.09 7.39 -0.86
C ARG A 217 -29.73 7.38 -2.35
N GLY A 218 -29.65 6.19 -2.94
CA GLY A 218 -29.32 6.00 -4.37
C GLY A 218 -27.82 5.98 -4.68
N ALA A 219 -26.94 6.28 -3.73
CA ALA A 219 -25.49 6.28 -3.96
C ALA A 219 -24.84 4.88 -3.88
N TYR A 220 -25.57 3.86 -3.39
CA TYR A 220 -25.05 2.51 -3.20
C TYR A 220 -24.46 1.89 -4.48
N GLU A 221 -25.24 1.95 -5.57
CA GLU A 221 -24.80 1.34 -6.84
C GLU A 221 -23.59 2.06 -7.46
N SER A 222 -23.53 3.39 -7.34
CA SER A 222 -22.40 4.16 -7.87
C SER A 222 -21.12 3.90 -7.11
N VAL A 223 -21.18 3.81 -5.78
CA VAL A 223 -20.02 3.46 -4.93
C VAL A 223 -19.55 2.03 -5.22
N ASN A 224 -20.47 1.06 -5.30
CA ASN A 224 -20.11 -0.32 -5.62
C ASN A 224 -19.48 -0.44 -7.01
N ARG A 225 -20.02 0.26 -8.01
CA ARG A 225 -19.42 0.28 -9.35
C ARG A 225 -18.02 0.87 -9.33
N ALA A 226 -17.79 1.93 -8.58
CA ALA A 226 -16.46 2.52 -8.43
C ALA A 226 -15.45 1.57 -7.75
N ILE A 227 -15.90 0.79 -6.75
CA ILE A 227 -15.06 -0.23 -6.09
C ILE A 227 -14.73 -1.36 -7.07
N ILE A 228 -15.74 -1.89 -7.78
CA ILE A 228 -15.58 -3.01 -8.73
C ILE A 228 -14.74 -2.57 -9.92
N GLY A 229 -14.98 -1.37 -10.47
CA GLY A 229 -14.22 -0.82 -11.61
C GLY A 229 -12.72 -0.74 -11.30
N ARG A 230 -12.33 -0.38 -10.08
CA ARG A 230 -10.93 -0.45 -9.64
C ARG A 230 -10.39 -1.88 -9.49
N GLY A 231 -11.25 -2.85 -9.22
CA GLY A 231 -10.86 -4.26 -9.13
C GLY A 231 -10.55 -4.90 -10.49
N ILE A 232 -11.02 -4.30 -11.60
CA ILE A 232 -10.85 -4.82 -12.96
C ILE A 232 -9.61 -4.23 -13.65
N GLU A 233 -9.07 -3.10 -13.17
CA GLU A 233 -7.77 -2.54 -13.62
C GLU A 233 -6.55 -3.21 -12.93
N LYS A 234 -6.74 -4.47 -12.50
CA LYS A 234 -5.69 -5.30 -11.88
C LYS A 234 -5.13 -6.31 -12.85
#